data_25b70e6369ae70c42993ca86e727887b
#
_entry.id   25b70e6369ae70c42993ca86e727887b
#
_cell.length_a   1.000
_cell.length_b   1.000
_cell.length_c   1.000
_cell.angle_alpha   90.00
_cell.angle_beta   90.00
_cell.angle_gamma   90.00
#
_symmetry.space_group_name_H-M   'P 1'
#
loop_
_entity.id
_entity.type
_entity.pdbx_description
1 polymer ?
#
loop_
_entity_poly.entity_id
_entity_poly.type
_entity_poly.pdbx_seq_one_letter_code
_entity_poly.pdbx_strand_id
1 'polypeptide(L)'
;MAFGFLLFTVLALGIDSVVFLENYFDGRMLTNFLAISYFSLFFYFAESHLRKLMFVMVFLSYIGELIFCTILEMYHYRTDVIPLYVPFGHAIVYASGYVFAYTDWSVKNEILLRKFFAIAFTILFLSVGFFLNDWFSLVFGVFFFLLLKRKKWQNLYYFIALCVIYIELLGTYFQCWTWAPKTFNTIPTANPPMGAVFFYAGGDVLLAKIVEFWERNKVKPIPS
;
A
#
# COMPACT_ATOMS: atom_id res chain seq x y z
N MET A 1 -4.67 9.67 14.05
CA MET A 1 -4.79 8.34 13.40
C MET A 1 -3.59 8.06 12.48
N ALA A 2 -3.35 8.81 11.38
CA ALA A 2 -2.26 8.49 10.47
C ALA A 2 -0.87 8.30 11.11
N PHE A 3 -0.50 9.10 12.11
CA PHE A 3 0.78 8.91 12.83
C PHE A 3 0.82 7.64 13.69
N GLY A 4 -0.33 7.16 14.16
CA GLY A 4 -0.42 5.89 14.89
C GLY A 4 -0.26 4.66 13.99
N PHE A 5 -0.35 4.83 12.67
CA PHE A 5 -0.21 3.76 11.68
C PHE A 5 1.12 3.00 11.83
N LEU A 6 2.23 3.71 12.05
CA LEU A 6 3.55 3.07 12.16
C LEU A 6 3.60 2.07 13.33
N LEU A 7 3.20 2.51 14.52
CA LEU A 7 3.18 1.63 15.69
C LEU A 7 2.14 0.52 15.54
N PHE A 8 0.95 0.87 15.05
CA PHE A 8 -0.12 -0.10 14.81
C PHE A 8 0.33 -1.23 13.88
N THR A 9 1.02 -0.91 12.78
CA THR A 9 1.50 -1.92 11.82
C THR A 9 2.49 -2.88 12.45
N VAL A 10 3.45 -2.38 13.26
CA VAL A 10 4.39 -3.25 13.98
C VAL A 10 3.65 -4.21 14.92
N LEU A 11 2.69 -3.70 15.69
CA LEU A 11 1.91 -4.53 16.62
C LEU A 11 1.04 -5.54 15.88
N ALA A 12 0.30 -5.12 14.87
CA ALA A 12 -0.63 -5.98 14.14
C ALA A 12 0.11 -7.10 13.38
N LEU A 13 1.16 -6.78 12.63
CA LEU A 13 1.93 -7.78 11.89
C LEU A 13 2.80 -8.62 12.83
N GLY A 14 3.30 -8.04 13.94
CA GLY A 14 4.00 -8.79 14.97
C GLY A 14 3.13 -9.89 15.60
N ILE A 15 1.84 -9.63 15.81
CA ILE A 15 0.85 -10.60 16.32
C ILE A 15 0.54 -11.68 15.25
N ASP A 16 0.54 -11.36 13.95
CA ASP A 16 0.36 -12.36 12.88
C ASP A 16 1.67 -13.06 12.48
N SER A 17 2.80 -12.78 13.15
CA SER A 17 4.10 -13.32 12.79
C SER A 17 4.23 -14.82 13.06
N VAL A 18 5.18 -15.47 12.34
CA VAL A 18 5.57 -16.86 12.62
C VAL A 18 6.10 -17.00 14.04
N VAL A 19 6.93 -16.06 14.50
CA VAL A 19 7.49 -16.07 15.87
C VAL A 19 6.40 -16.00 16.94
N PHE A 20 5.37 -15.19 16.73
CA PHE A 20 4.26 -15.12 17.68
C PHE A 20 3.44 -16.42 17.70
N LEU A 21 3.18 -17.00 16.52
CA LEU A 21 2.52 -18.30 16.40
C LEU A 21 3.26 -19.42 17.15
N GLU A 22 4.59 -19.49 17.01
CA GLU A 22 5.41 -20.51 17.63
C GLU A 22 5.49 -20.41 19.16
N ASN A 23 5.41 -19.19 19.70
CA ASN A 23 5.59 -18.96 21.14
C ASN A 23 4.28 -18.79 21.92
N TYR A 24 3.16 -18.51 21.24
CA TYR A 24 1.89 -18.20 21.92
C TYR A 24 0.72 -18.94 21.27
N PHE A 25 0.12 -18.36 20.21
CA PHE A 25 -1.04 -18.88 19.48
C PHE A 25 -1.13 -18.25 18.08
N ASP A 26 -2.01 -18.75 17.22
CA ASP A 26 -2.26 -18.10 15.92
C ASP A 26 -2.98 -16.76 16.12
N GLY A 27 -2.19 -15.68 16.03
CA GLY A 27 -2.64 -14.31 16.27
C GLY A 27 -3.49 -13.71 15.14
N ARG A 28 -3.70 -14.42 14.02
CA ARG A 28 -4.38 -13.90 12.82
C ARG A 28 -5.78 -13.35 13.09
N MET A 29 -6.58 -14.06 13.90
CA MET A 29 -7.92 -13.59 14.26
C MET A 29 -7.87 -12.29 15.06
N LEU A 30 -6.89 -12.17 15.96
CA LEU A 30 -6.68 -10.94 16.73
C LEU A 30 -6.22 -9.79 15.81
N THR A 31 -5.31 -10.06 14.86
CA THR A 31 -4.87 -9.09 13.85
C THR A 31 -6.04 -8.63 12.97
N ASN A 32 -6.91 -9.55 12.54
CA ASN A 32 -8.12 -9.19 11.81
C ASN A 32 -9.00 -8.21 12.59
N PHE A 33 -9.26 -8.52 13.87
CA PHE A 33 -10.07 -7.67 14.74
C PHE A 33 -9.42 -6.28 14.95
N LEU A 34 -8.12 -6.24 15.22
CA LEU A 34 -7.38 -4.99 15.42
C LEU A 34 -7.38 -4.13 14.15
N ALA A 35 -7.17 -4.72 12.98
CA ALA A 35 -7.14 -3.98 11.72
C ALA A 35 -8.53 -3.42 11.35
N ILE A 36 -9.59 -4.21 11.51
CA ILE A 36 -10.96 -3.73 11.28
C ILE A 36 -11.33 -2.62 12.28
N SER A 37 -10.94 -2.75 13.54
CA SER A 37 -11.17 -1.74 14.57
C SER A 37 -10.44 -0.44 14.26
N TYR A 38 -9.15 -0.53 13.88
CA TYR A 38 -8.35 0.64 13.51
C TYR A 38 -8.90 1.32 12.26
N PHE A 39 -9.26 0.53 11.22
CA PHE A 39 -9.93 1.03 10.03
C PHE A 39 -11.22 1.76 10.37
N SER A 40 -12.08 1.16 11.20
CA SER A 40 -13.38 1.74 11.59
C SER A 40 -13.21 3.07 12.31
N LEU A 41 -12.25 3.15 13.23
CA LEU A 41 -11.91 4.40 13.92
C LEU A 41 -11.37 5.45 12.93
N PHE A 42 -10.45 5.07 12.05
CA PHE A 42 -9.90 5.99 11.06
C PHE A 42 -10.99 6.49 10.11
N PHE A 43 -11.84 5.59 9.62
CA PHE A 43 -12.98 5.89 8.75
C PHE A 43 -13.98 6.85 9.43
N TYR A 44 -14.27 6.65 10.71
CA TYR A 44 -15.17 7.52 11.46
C TYR A 44 -14.66 8.96 11.54
N PHE A 45 -13.37 9.15 11.79
CA PHE A 45 -12.76 10.48 11.90
C PHE A 45 -12.30 11.08 10.56
N ALA A 46 -12.31 10.32 9.48
CA ALA A 46 -11.91 10.81 8.16
C ALA A 46 -12.95 11.76 7.57
N GLU A 47 -12.51 12.69 6.73
CA GLU A 47 -13.40 13.55 5.94
C GLU A 47 -14.19 12.74 4.89
N SER A 48 -15.28 13.30 4.37
CA SER A 48 -16.20 12.60 3.46
C SER A 48 -15.53 12.04 2.21
N HIS A 49 -14.59 12.77 1.61
CA HIS A 49 -13.87 12.32 0.42
C HIS A 49 -12.95 11.13 0.75
N LEU A 50 -12.16 11.25 1.82
CA LEU A 50 -11.25 10.18 2.26
C LEU A 50 -12.02 8.93 2.68
N ARG A 51 -13.19 9.06 3.32
CA ARG A 51 -14.07 7.91 3.62
C ARG A 51 -14.46 7.12 2.36
N LYS A 52 -14.83 7.81 1.27
CA LYS A 52 -15.17 7.14 0.01
C LYS A 52 -13.97 6.40 -0.57
N LEU A 53 -12.78 7.03 -0.54
CA LEU A 53 -11.54 6.40 -0.97
C LEU A 53 -11.23 5.15 -0.14
N MET A 54 -11.30 5.24 1.19
CA MET A 54 -11.08 4.10 2.08
C MET A 54 -12.08 2.97 1.82
N PHE A 55 -13.37 3.29 1.64
CA PHE A 55 -14.40 2.30 1.37
C PHE A 55 -14.15 1.55 0.06
N VAL A 56 -13.90 2.28 -1.03
CA VAL A 56 -13.63 1.67 -2.34
C VAL A 56 -12.32 0.88 -2.32
N MET A 57 -11.30 1.35 -1.58
CA MET A 57 -10.01 0.68 -1.47
C MET A 57 -10.14 -0.73 -0.89
N VAL A 58 -11.00 -0.97 0.09
CA VAL A 58 -11.20 -2.32 0.67
C VAL A 58 -11.58 -3.33 -0.41
N PHE A 59 -12.51 -2.98 -1.31
CA PHE A 59 -12.94 -3.88 -2.39
C PHE A 59 -11.88 -3.97 -3.50
N LEU A 60 -11.31 -2.83 -3.88
CA LEU A 60 -10.31 -2.77 -4.96
C LEU A 60 -9.04 -3.56 -4.58
N SER A 61 -8.58 -3.43 -3.34
CA SER A 61 -7.42 -4.18 -2.86
C SER A 61 -7.69 -5.67 -2.77
N TYR A 62 -8.88 -6.10 -2.33
CA TYR A 62 -9.21 -7.52 -2.31
C TYR A 62 -9.19 -8.14 -3.72
N ILE A 63 -9.70 -7.41 -4.73
CA ILE A 63 -9.58 -7.83 -6.13
C ILE A 63 -8.10 -7.87 -6.56
N GLY A 64 -7.31 -6.89 -6.14
CA GLY A 64 -5.86 -6.88 -6.37
C GLY A 64 -5.16 -8.10 -5.78
N GLU A 65 -5.49 -8.45 -4.53
CA GLU A 65 -4.97 -9.64 -3.85
C GLU A 65 -5.30 -10.94 -4.60
N LEU A 66 -6.53 -11.09 -5.08
CA LEU A 66 -6.91 -12.24 -5.91
C LEU A 66 -6.08 -12.33 -7.19
N ILE A 67 -5.78 -11.20 -7.82
CA ILE A 67 -4.97 -11.17 -9.04
C ILE A 67 -3.50 -11.47 -8.71
N PHE A 68 -2.88 -10.74 -7.79
CA PHE A 68 -1.43 -10.81 -7.58
C PHE A 68 -1.00 -12.01 -6.75
N CYS A 69 -1.77 -12.38 -5.72
CA CYS A 69 -1.45 -13.52 -4.85
C CYS A 69 -1.95 -14.84 -5.46
N THR A 70 -3.23 -14.90 -5.94
CA THR A 70 -3.84 -16.18 -6.32
C THR A 70 -3.65 -16.52 -7.82
N ILE A 71 -3.76 -15.52 -8.73
CA ILE A 71 -3.66 -15.78 -10.17
C ILE A 71 -2.22 -15.68 -10.66
N LEU A 72 -1.48 -14.65 -10.23
CA LEU A 72 -0.11 -14.38 -10.67
C LEU A 72 0.95 -14.99 -9.75
N GLU A 73 0.56 -15.49 -8.57
CA GLU A 73 1.44 -16.15 -7.59
C GLU A 73 2.72 -15.35 -7.30
N MET A 74 2.60 -14.02 -7.22
CA MET A 74 3.75 -13.14 -7.00
C MET A 74 4.26 -13.21 -5.56
N TYR A 75 3.38 -13.54 -4.62
CA TYR A 75 3.67 -13.73 -3.18
C TYR A 75 2.64 -14.65 -2.54
N HIS A 76 3.01 -15.21 -1.40
CA HIS A 76 2.16 -16.12 -0.62
C HIS A 76 2.06 -15.63 0.81
N TYR A 77 0.87 -15.70 1.38
CA TYR A 77 0.66 -15.46 2.81
C TYR A 77 1.13 -16.65 3.63
N ARG A 78 1.44 -16.41 4.91
CA ARG A 78 1.80 -17.45 5.90
C ARG A 78 0.80 -18.62 5.93
N THR A 79 -0.45 -18.35 5.63
CA THR A 79 -1.46 -19.39 5.37
C THR A 79 -1.92 -19.25 3.92
N ASP A 80 -2.39 -20.33 3.31
CA ASP A 80 -2.81 -20.37 1.91
C ASP A 80 -4.04 -19.49 1.56
N VAL A 81 -4.54 -18.73 2.54
CA VAL A 81 -5.71 -17.87 2.40
C VAL A 81 -5.33 -16.41 2.61
N ILE A 82 -5.84 -15.51 1.77
CA ILE A 82 -5.70 -14.06 1.94
C ILE A 82 -6.33 -13.66 3.29
N PRO A 83 -5.56 -13.11 4.24
CA PRO A 83 -6.10 -12.72 5.54
C PRO A 83 -7.12 -11.60 5.43
N LEU A 84 -8.17 -11.64 6.24
CA LEU A 84 -9.23 -10.64 6.22
C LEU A 84 -8.70 -9.22 6.56
N TYR A 85 -7.64 -9.10 7.36
CA TYR A 85 -7.06 -7.81 7.69
C TYR A 85 -6.42 -7.08 6.50
N VAL A 86 -6.05 -7.80 5.43
CA VAL A 86 -5.28 -7.25 4.30
C VAL A 86 -6.05 -6.15 3.55
N PRO A 87 -7.30 -6.35 3.11
CA PRO A 87 -8.05 -5.29 2.43
C PRO A 87 -8.24 -4.02 3.28
N PHE A 88 -8.46 -4.19 4.58
CA PHE A 88 -8.55 -3.07 5.52
C PHE A 88 -7.18 -2.41 5.74
N GLY A 89 -6.11 -3.20 5.78
CA GLY A 89 -4.73 -2.74 5.82
C GLY A 89 -4.36 -1.83 4.65
N HIS A 90 -4.71 -2.22 3.42
CA HIS A 90 -4.53 -1.38 2.23
C HIS A 90 -5.24 -0.02 2.35
N ALA A 91 -6.47 -0.01 2.84
CA ALA A 91 -7.21 1.23 3.06
C ALA A 91 -6.58 2.11 4.14
N ILE A 92 -6.02 1.52 5.20
CA ILE A 92 -5.28 2.24 6.27
C ILE A 92 -3.98 2.82 5.70
N VAL A 93 -3.21 2.05 4.92
CA VAL A 93 -1.98 2.49 4.25
C VAL A 93 -2.25 3.69 3.35
N TYR A 94 -3.24 3.56 2.46
CA TYR A 94 -3.66 4.64 1.57
C TYR A 94 -4.05 5.89 2.35
N ALA A 95 -4.94 5.76 3.34
CA ALA A 95 -5.42 6.88 4.14
C ALA A 95 -4.28 7.55 4.92
N SER A 96 -3.32 6.78 5.43
CA SER A 96 -2.16 7.32 6.14
C SER A 96 -1.25 8.13 5.21
N GLY A 97 -0.91 7.59 4.03
CA GLY A 97 -0.15 8.30 3.01
C GLY A 97 -0.88 9.54 2.50
N TYR A 98 -2.21 9.47 2.33
CA TYR A 98 -3.05 10.60 1.98
C TYR A 98 -2.93 11.72 3.02
N VAL A 99 -3.14 11.42 4.30
CA VAL A 99 -3.04 12.42 5.37
C VAL A 99 -1.64 13.03 5.44
N PHE A 100 -0.56 12.22 5.31
CA PHE A 100 0.81 12.74 5.29
C PHE A 100 1.07 13.68 4.12
N ALA A 101 0.55 13.36 2.93
CA ALA A 101 0.72 14.19 1.73
C ALA A 101 0.01 15.55 1.84
N TYR A 102 -1.10 15.61 2.57
CA TYR A 102 -1.93 16.82 2.73
C TYR A 102 -1.67 17.57 4.04
N THR A 103 -0.61 17.25 4.80
CA THR A 103 -0.19 18.12 5.92
C THR A 103 0.29 19.48 5.41
N ASP A 104 0.07 20.55 6.19
CA ASP A 104 0.51 21.91 5.84
C ASP A 104 2.01 21.96 5.50
N TRP A 105 2.82 21.17 6.22
CA TRP A 105 4.24 21.09 5.97
C TRP A 105 4.55 20.46 4.60
N SER A 106 3.88 19.37 4.25
CA SER A 106 4.06 18.69 2.96
C SER A 106 3.63 19.56 1.78
N VAL A 107 2.51 20.27 1.94
CA VAL A 107 1.99 21.20 0.93
C VAL A 107 2.93 22.39 0.73
N LYS A 108 3.41 23.01 1.82
CA LYS A 108 4.37 24.12 1.76
C LYS A 108 5.70 23.75 1.12
N ASN A 109 6.14 22.50 1.29
CA ASN A 109 7.42 22.01 0.78
C ASN A 109 7.28 21.10 -0.45
N GLU A 110 6.18 21.23 -1.22
CA GLU A 110 5.86 20.33 -2.34
C GLU A 110 7.03 20.10 -3.30
N ILE A 111 7.65 21.17 -3.80
CA ILE A 111 8.70 21.08 -4.81
C ILE A 111 9.97 20.43 -4.24
N LEU A 112 10.32 20.78 -3.00
CA LEU A 112 11.49 20.20 -2.31
C LEU A 112 11.29 18.70 -2.08
N LEU A 113 10.15 18.31 -1.53
CA LEU A 113 9.79 16.92 -1.27
C LEU A 113 9.76 16.09 -2.54
N ARG A 114 9.16 16.62 -3.61
CA ARG A 114 9.12 15.92 -4.90
C ARG A 114 10.52 15.62 -5.44
N LYS A 115 11.44 16.61 -5.38
CA LYS A 115 12.83 16.40 -5.81
C LYS A 115 13.55 15.40 -4.90
N PHE A 116 13.39 15.55 -3.60
CA PHE A 116 13.98 14.64 -2.61
C PHE A 116 13.51 13.20 -2.83
N PHE A 117 12.20 12.97 -2.92
CA PHE A 117 11.66 11.64 -3.14
C PHE A 117 12.07 11.06 -4.49
N ALA A 118 12.09 11.86 -5.56
CA ALA A 118 12.55 11.39 -6.87
C ALA A 118 13.98 10.86 -6.80
N ILE A 119 14.88 11.57 -6.12
CA ILE A 119 16.27 11.13 -5.92
C ILE A 119 16.31 9.89 -5.01
N ALA A 120 15.63 9.92 -3.86
CA ALA A 120 15.63 8.82 -2.89
C ALA A 120 15.09 7.51 -3.49
N PHE A 121 13.98 7.56 -4.21
CA PHE A 121 13.41 6.38 -4.87
C PHE A 121 14.28 5.90 -6.06
N THR A 122 14.95 6.82 -6.77
CA THR A 122 15.92 6.42 -7.81
C THR A 122 17.08 5.65 -7.18
N ILE A 123 17.66 6.17 -6.10
CA ILE A 123 18.75 5.49 -5.38
C ILE A 123 18.25 4.14 -4.84
N LEU A 124 17.04 4.09 -4.27
CA LEU A 124 16.45 2.87 -3.74
C LEU A 124 16.34 1.79 -4.82
N PHE A 125 15.68 2.09 -5.96
CA PHE A 125 15.49 1.10 -7.03
C PHE A 125 16.80 0.64 -7.64
N LEU A 126 17.75 1.56 -7.86
CA LEU A 126 19.09 1.19 -8.34
C LEU A 126 19.82 0.31 -7.32
N SER A 127 19.78 0.68 -6.03
CA SER A 127 20.47 -0.08 -4.97
C SER A 127 19.91 -1.51 -4.87
N VAL A 128 18.61 -1.69 -4.76
CA VAL A 128 18.02 -3.03 -4.65
C VAL A 128 18.21 -3.83 -5.95
N GLY A 129 18.13 -3.18 -7.10
CA GLY A 129 18.37 -3.80 -8.39
C GLY A 129 19.77 -4.36 -8.51
N PHE A 130 20.79 -3.58 -8.21
CA PHE A 130 22.18 -3.99 -8.36
C PHE A 130 22.69 -4.85 -7.20
N PHE A 131 22.35 -4.52 -5.94
CA PHE A 131 22.92 -5.25 -4.80
C PHE A 131 22.10 -6.50 -4.42
N LEU A 132 20.79 -6.52 -4.69
CA LEU A 132 19.92 -7.65 -4.39
C LEU A 132 19.49 -8.44 -5.65
N ASN A 133 20.02 -8.07 -6.83
CA ASN A 133 19.63 -8.66 -8.12
C ASN A 133 18.10 -8.59 -8.37
N ASP A 134 17.47 -7.50 -7.91
CA ASP A 134 16.02 -7.29 -8.00
C ASP A 134 15.66 -6.55 -9.29
N TRP A 135 15.64 -7.28 -10.40
CA TRP A 135 15.26 -6.73 -11.71
C TRP A 135 13.81 -6.28 -11.76
N PHE A 136 12.94 -6.90 -10.96
CA PHE A 136 11.56 -6.46 -10.80
C PHE A 136 11.50 -4.99 -10.34
N SER A 137 12.26 -4.63 -9.30
CA SER A 137 12.29 -3.26 -8.79
C SER A 137 12.87 -2.26 -9.78
N LEU A 138 13.86 -2.64 -10.60
CA LEU A 138 14.36 -1.77 -11.65
C LEU A 138 13.30 -1.48 -12.72
N VAL A 139 12.67 -2.53 -13.24
CA VAL A 139 11.67 -2.40 -14.31
C VAL A 139 10.44 -1.61 -13.82
N PHE A 140 9.86 -2.03 -12.70
CA PHE A 140 8.66 -1.39 -12.15
C PHE A 140 8.94 -0.05 -11.49
N GLY A 141 10.17 0.23 -11.05
CA GLY A 141 10.61 1.56 -10.67
C GLY A 141 10.57 2.57 -11.82
N VAL A 142 10.99 2.16 -13.03
CA VAL A 142 10.84 3.00 -14.23
C VAL A 142 9.36 3.27 -14.52
N PHE A 143 8.51 2.24 -14.49
CA PHE A 143 7.07 2.41 -14.70
C PHE A 143 6.41 3.28 -13.63
N PHE A 144 6.86 3.20 -12.38
CA PHE A 144 6.41 4.09 -11.30
C PHE A 144 6.69 5.55 -11.64
N PHE A 145 7.90 5.91 -12.06
CA PHE A 145 8.21 7.28 -12.47
C PHE A 145 7.44 7.72 -13.73
N LEU A 146 7.24 6.85 -14.70
CA LEU A 146 6.42 7.15 -15.88
C LEU A 146 4.96 7.44 -15.52
N LEU A 147 4.40 6.71 -14.55
CA LEU A 147 3.08 6.96 -13.99
C LEU A 147 3.04 8.32 -13.29
N LEU A 148 4.02 8.61 -12.42
CA LEU A 148 4.10 9.86 -11.67
C LEU A 148 4.23 11.09 -12.57
N LYS A 149 4.97 11.01 -13.68
CA LYS A 149 5.13 12.10 -14.65
C LYS A 149 3.79 12.66 -15.15
N ARG A 150 2.73 11.84 -15.15
CA ARG A 150 1.38 12.22 -15.58
C ARG A 150 0.51 12.76 -14.45
N LYS A 151 1.03 12.89 -13.22
CA LYS A 151 0.27 13.32 -12.04
C LYS A 151 0.62 14.73 -11.62
N LYS A 152 -0.42 15.51 -11.29
CA LYS A 152 -0.24 16.88 -10.76
C LYS A 152 0.34 16.83 -9.34
N TRP A 153 -0.21 15.99 -8.47
CA TRP A 153 0.19 15.86 -7.07
C TRP A 153 1.02 14.58 -6.86
N GLN A 154 2.29 14.62 -7.27
CA GLN A 154 3.18 13.45 -7.20
C GLN A 154 3.50 13.03 -5.77
N ASN A 155 3.55 13.99 -4.83
CA ASN A 155 3.88 13.71 -3.44
C ASN A 155 2.89 12.76 -2.77
N LEU A 156 1.62 12.78 -3.16
CA LEU A 156 0.64 11.80 -2.69
C LEU A 156 1.12 10.36 -2.90
N TYR A 157 1.55 10.06 -4.12
CA TYR A 157 2.03 8.71 -4.48
C TYR A 157 3.34 8.35 -3.78
N TYR A 158 4.24 9.32 -3.57
CA TYR A 158 5.46 9.09 -2.82
C TYR A 158 5.19 8.77 -1.34
N PHE A 159 4.29 9.50 -0.69
CA PHE A 159 3.93 9.23 0.70
C PHE A 159 3.22 7.88 0.86
N ILE A 160 2.32 7.53 -0.07
CA ILE A 160 1.70 6.21 -0.07
C ILE A 160 2.76 5.13 -0.30
N ALA A 161 3.66 5.32 -1.27
CA ALA A 161 4.74 4.38 -1.54
C ALA A 161 5.67 4.17 -0.33
N LEU A 162 5.96 5.21 0.47
CA LEU A 162 6.71 5.06 1.73
C LEU A 162 5.95 4.19 2.74
N CYS A 163 4.63 4.41 2.87
CA CYS A 163 3.81 3.57 3.74
C CYS A 163 3.76 2.12 3.24
N VAL A 164 3.69 1.91 1.91
CA VAL A 164 3.75 0.58 1.28
C VAL A 164 5.09 -0.09 1.56
N ILE A 165 6.22 0.57 1.31
CA ILE A 165 7.54 0.00 1.60
C ILE A 165 7.65 -0.39 3.07
N TYR A 166 7.13 0.45 3.97
CA TYR A 166 7.14 0.18 5.39
C TYR A 166 6.38 -1.11 5.76
N ILE A 167 5.16 -1.30 5.22
CA ILE A 167 4.40 -2.53 5.50
C ILE A 167 5.01 -3.75 4.82
N GLU A 168 5.56 -3.62 3.63
CA GLU A 168 6.20 -4.72 2.92
C GLU A 168 7.44 -5.22 3.68
N LEU A 169 8.28 -4.29 4.17
CA LEU A 169 9.44 -4.64 4.98
C LEU A 169 9.03 -5.33 6.29
N LEU A 170 8.01 -4.84 6.99
CA LEU A 170 7.55 -5.46 8.22
C LEU A 170 6.86 -6.80 7.98
N GLY A 171 6.00 -6.90 6.98
CA GLY A 171 5.26 -8.12 6.68
C GLY A 171 6.16 -9.27 6.27
N THR A 172 7.19 -8.99 5.47
CA THR A 172 8.20 -9.99 5.10
C THR A 172 9.17 -10.29 6.25
N TYR A 173 9.55 -9.30 7.06
CA TYR A 173 10.37 -9.51 8.26
C TYR A 173 9.67 -10.41 9.29
N PHE A 174 8.38 -10.19 9.53
CA PHE A 174 7.55 -11.01 10.41
C PHE A 174 7.05 -12.30 9.76
N GLN A 175 7.38 -12.53 8.51
CA GLN A 175 6.96 -13.70 7.71
C GLN A 175 5.43 -13.86 7.63
N CYS A 176 4.68 -12.73 7.63
CA CYS A 176 3.25 -12.73 7.37
C CYS A 176 2.95 -13.09 5.91
N TRP A 177 3.84 -12.69 5.01
CA TRP A 177 3.88 -13.10 3.59
C TRP A 177 5.31 -13.15 3.07
N THR A 178 5.49 -13.86 1.96
CA THR A 178 6.78 -14.03 1.30
C THR A 178 6.61 -13.88 -0.21
N TRP A 179 7.46 -13.06 -0.84
CA TRP A 179 7.47 -12.89 -2.28
C TRP A 179 8.16 -14.05 -2.98
N ALA A 180 7.64 -14.43 -4.16
CA ALA A 180 8.28 -15.41 -5.01
C ALA A 180 9.66 -14.90 -5.47
N PRO A 181 10.71 -15.76 -5.51
CA PRO A 181 12.06 -15.34 -5.90
C PRO A 181 12.15 -14.90 -7.36
N LYS A 182 11.14 -15.22 -8.16
CA LYS A 182 10.97 -14.79 -9.55
C LYS A 182 9.51 -14.45 -9.82
N THR A 183 9.23 -13.23 -10.16
CA THR A 183 7.90 -12.83 -10.63
C THR A 183 7.71 -13.22 -12.08
N PHE A 184 6.51 -13.70 -12.45
CA PHE A 184 6.19 -14.26 -13.78
C PHE A 184 7.15 -15.38 -14.20
N ASN A 185 7.69 -16.13 -13.25
CA ASN A 185 8.67 -17.21 -13.45
C ASN A 185 9.98 -16.79 -14.16
N THR A 186 10.18 -15.52 -14.45
CA THR A 186 11.30 -15.02 -15.26
C THR A 186 12.09 -13.89 -14.61
N ILE A 187 11.44 -12.95 -13.94
CA ILE A 187 12.06 -11.72 -13.43
C ILE A 187 12.53 -11.93 -11.99
N PRO A 188 13.85 -11.92 -11.71
CA PRO A 188 14.37 -11.98 -10.34
C PRO A 188 13.76 -10.90 -9.46
N THR A 189 13.34 -11.29 -8.27
CA THR A 189 12.52 -10.47 -7.38
C THR A 189 13.04 -10.63 -5.94
N ALA A 190 13.30 -9.52 -5.25
CA ALA A 190 13.65 -9.52 -3.82
C ALA A 190 12.42 -9.81 -2.93
N ASN A 191 12.66 -10.07 -1.66
CA ASN A 191 11.62 -10.25 -0.65
C ASN A 191 11.78 -9.24 0.50
N PRO A 192 11.04 -8.11 0.48
CA PRO A 192 10.08 -7.67 -0.54
C PRO A 192 10.75 -6.91 -1.70
N PRO A 193 10.13 -6.85 -2.89
CA PRO A 193 10.59 -6.00 -3.98
C PRO A 193 10.11 -4.57 -3.80
N MET A 194 11.01 -3.61 -3.93
CA MET A 194 10.64 -2.18 -3.84
C MET A 194 9.78 -1.71 -5.02
N GLY A 195 9.89 -2.39 -6.16
CA GLY A 195 9.07 -2.11 -7.36
C GLY A 195 7.58 -2.36 -7.19
N ALA A 196 7.16 -3.08 -6.15
CA ALA A 196 5.74 -3.31 -5.83
C ALA A 196 4.94 -2.01 -5.72
N VAL A 197 5.58 -0.89 -5.31
CA VAL A 197 4.95 0.44 -5.24
C VAL A 197 4.30 0.91 -6.54
N PHE A 198 4.73 0.38 -7.70
CA PHE A 198 4.09 0.69 -8.98
C PHE A 198 2.66 0.15 -9.06
N PHE A 199 2.43 -1.07 -8.60
CA PHE A 199 1.09 -1.69 -8.61
C PHE A 199 0.15 -0.98 -7.64
N TYR A 200 0.64 -0.62 -6.46
CA TYR A 200 -0.11 0.20 -5.50
C TYR A 200 -0.48 1.55 -6.13
N ALA A 201 0.48 2.26 -6.72
CA ALA A 201 0.21 3.53 -7.39
C ALA A 201 -0.77 3.40 -8.56
N GLY A 202 -0.74 2.29 -9.30
CA GLY A 202 -1.70 1.96 -10.35
C GLY A 202 -3.12 1.77 -9.78
N GLY A 203 -3.24 1.02 -8.69
CA GLY A 203 -4.48 0.85 -7.93
C GLY A 203 -5.03 2.17 -7.41
N ASP A 204 -4.16 3.04 -6.87
CA ASP A 204 -4.54 4.38 -6.38
C ASP A 204 -5.08 5.28 -7.48
N VAL A 205 -4.52 5.19 -8.69
CA VAL A 205 -5.05 5.92 -9.86
C VAL A 205 -6.44 5.43 -10.23
N LEU A 206 -6.66 4.12 -10.20
CA LEU A 206 -7.99 3.53 -10.47
C LEU A 206 -8.98 3.92 -9.37
N LEU A 207 -8.57 3.84 -8.10
CA LEU A 207 -9.34 4.25 -6.95
C LEU A 207 -9.84 5.70 -7.08
N ALA A 208 -8.94 6.63 -7.40
CA ALA A 208 -9.29 8.04 -7.57
C ALA A 208 -10.33 8.23 -8.68
N LYS A 209 -10.18 7.54 -9.82
CA LYS A 209 -11.15 7.59 -10.93
C LYS A 209 -12.53 7.05 -10.54
N ILE A 210 -12.59 5.95 -9.80
CA ILE A 210 -13.85 5.36 -9.33
C ILE A 210 -14.58 6.35 -8.40
N VAL A 211 -13.87 6.94 -7.45
CA VAL A 211 -14.47 7.90 -6.50
C VAL A 211 -14.88 9.20 -7.20
N GLU A 212 -14.07 9.73 -8.14
CA GLU A 212 -14.46 10.88 -8.96
C GLU A 212 -15.74 10.61 -9.77
N PHE A 213 -15.85 9.44 -10.39
CA PHE A 213 -17.05 9.04 -11.13
C PHE A 213 -18.27 8.95 -10.20
N TRP A 214 -18.10 8.37 -9.02
CA TRP A 214 -19.17 8.31 -8.00
C TRP A 214 -19.64 9.70 -7.56
N GLU A 215 -18.71 10.65 -7.36
CA GLU A 215 -19.03 12.02 -6.93
C GLU A 215 -19.74 12.81 -8.02
N ARG A 216 -19.31 12.70 -9.28
CA ARG A 216 -19.95 13.38 -10.41
C ARG A 216 -21.41 12.95 -10.61
N ASN A 217 -21.73 11.67 -10.40
CA ASN A 217 -23.08 11.16 -10.57
C ASN A 217 -24.05 11.57 -9.44
N LYS A 218 -23.54 11.99 -8.28
CA LYS A 218 -24.37 12.53 -7.20
C LYS A 218 -24.76 14.01 -7.39
N VAL A 219 -24.07 14.74 -8.26
CA VAL A 219 -24.27 16.18 -8.49
C VAL A 219 -25.23 16.46 -9.66
N LYS A 220 -25.81 15.46 -10.33
CA LYS A 220 -26.86 15.73 -11.33
C LYS A 220 -28.09 16.29 -10.66
N PRO A 221 -28.48 17.58 -10.93
CA PRO A 221 -29.72 18.14 -10.41
C PRO A 221 -30.90 17.32 -10.99
N ILE A 222 -31.87 17.06 -10.14
CA ILE A 222 -33.19 16.56 -10.58
C ILE A 222 -33.75 17.63 -11.53
N PRO A 223 -34.08 17.30 -12.79
CA PRO A 223 -34.77 18.27 -13.65
C PRO A 223 -36.09 18.64 -12.99
N SER A 224 -36.26 19.93 -12.73
CA SER A 224 -37.53 20.55 -12.26
C SER A 224 -38.61 20.39 -13.31
#